data_fa35c3d43a82512ebac8f54f32dea201
#
_entry.id   fa35c3d43a82512ebac8f54f32dea201
#
_cell.length_a   1.000
_cell.length_b   1.000
_cell.length_c   1.000
_cell.angle_alpha   90.00
_cell.angle_beta   90.00
_cell.angle_gamma   90.00
#
_symmetry.space_group_name_H-M   'P 1'
#
loop_
_entity.id
_entity.type
_entity.pdbx_description
1 polymer ?
#
loop_
_entity_poly.entity_id
_entity_poly.type
_entity_poly.pdbx_seq_one_letter_code
_entity_poly.pdbx_strand_id
1 'polypeptide(L)' 'MEKSEIQERVIKVVCQVLNIDKEMVSLDSNFVFDLGAESTQSVQLVGAFEEEFGIEMESEAALSVQTVGDAVDFIAKYIK' A
#
# COMPACT_ATOMS: atom_id res chain seq x y z
N MET A 1 14.02 4.80 -8.05
CA MET A 1 13.79 4.60 -6.59
C MET A 1 14.08 3.16 -6.24
N GLU A 2 14.83 2.93 -5.20
CA GLU A 2 15.16 1.59 -4.75
C GLU A 2 13.92 0.88 -4.21
N LYS A 3 13.84 -0.44 -4.39
CA LYS A 3 12.71 -1.20 -3.88
C LYS A 3 12.55 -1.08 -2.37
N SER A 4 13.66 -1.01 -1.64
CA SER A 4 13.63 -0.83 -0.20
C SER A 4 12.99 0.50 0.19
N GLU A 5 13.24 1.54 -0.58
CA GLU A 5 12.61 2.85 -0.35
C GLU A 5 11.11 2.80 -0.64
N ILE A 6 10.72 2.11 -1.72
CA ILE A 6 9.31 1.93 -2.03
C ILE A 6 8.62 1.21 -0.89
N GLN A 7 9.25 0.16 -0.38
CA GLN A 7 8.71 -0.62 0.74
C GLN A 7 8.50 0.25 1.97
N GLU A 8 9.49 1.05 2.34
CA GLU A 8 9.37 1.93 3.50
C GLU A 8 8.24 2.93 3.34
N ARG A 9 8.09 3.50 2.16
CA ARG A 9 7.03 4.46 1.90
C ARG A 9 5.66 3.82 1.90
N VAL A 10 5.54 2.61 1.35
CA VAL A 10 4.29 1.87 1.38
C VAL A 10 3.87 1.60 2.83
N ILE A 11 4.79 1.12 3.64
CA ILE A 11 4.50 0.84 5.05
C ILE A 11 4.09 2.12 5.78
N LYS A 12 4.78 3.22 5.52
CA LYS A 12 4.45 4.51 6.12
C LYS A 12 3.00 4.91 5.80
N VAL A 13 2.62 4.80 4.54
CA VAL A 13 1.27 5.17 4.09
C VAL A 13 0.24 4.26 4.74
N VAL A 14 0.50 2.95 4.79
CA VAL A 14 -0.41 1.99 5.41
C VAL A 14 -0.64 2.36 6.88
N CYS A 15 0.43 2.65 7.60
CA CYS A 15 0.32 3.02 9.00
C CYS A 15 -0.48 4.30 9.19
N GLN A 16 -0.32 5.27 8.31
CA GLN A 16 -1.05 6.53 8.41
C GLN A 16 -2.53 6.37 8.11
N VAL A 17 -2.85 5.64 7.06
CA VAL A 17 -4.26 5.47 6.65
C VAL A 17 -5.01 4.59 7.63
N LEU A 18 -4.39 3.49 8.06
CA LEU A 18 -5.05 2.54 8.95
C LEU A 18 -4.86 2.86 10.43
N ASN A 19 -4.03 3.85 10.74
CA ASN A 19 -3.73 4.28 12.09
C ASN A 19 -3.21 3.11 12.95
N ILE A 20 -2.20 2.43 12.45
CA ILE A 20 -1.56 1.30 13.13
C ILE A 20 -0.06 1.53 13.19
N ASP A 21 0.60 0.78 14.07
CA ASP A 21 2.04 0.87 14.24
C ASP A 21 2.78 0.09 13.15
N LYS A 22 3.93 0.62 12.76
CA LYS A 22 4.82 0.02 11.79
C LYS A 22 5.16 -1.43 12.14
N GLU A 23 5.28 -1.73 13.43
CA GLU A 23 5.62 -3.07 13.91
C GLU A 23 4.55 -4.10 13.60
N MET A 24 3.32 -3.66 13.35
CA MET A 24 2.21 -4.54 13.01
C MET A 24 2.13 -4.85 11.53
N VAL A 25 2.98 -4.22 10.71
CA VAL A 25 2.91 -4.35 9.27
C VAL A 25 4.12 -5.13 8.76
N SER A 26 3.86 -6.19 7.98
CA SER A 26 4.91 -6.92 7.29
C SER A 26 4.52 -7.07 5.82
N LEU A 27 5.46 -7.53 5.00
CA LEU A 27 5.17 -7.74 3.58
C LEU A 27 4.11 -8.81 3.36
N ASP A 28 3.99 -9.74 4.29
CA ASP A 28 3.00 -10.82 4.21
C ASP A 28 1.63 -10.41 4.74
N SER A 29 1.53 -9.25 5.38
CA SER A 29 0.27 -8.79 5.95
C SER A 29 -0.78 -8.58 4.87
N ASN A 30 -1.95 -9.17 5.06
CA ASN A 30 -3.10 -8.96 4.19
C ASN A 30 -3.84 -7.72 4.68
N PHE A 31 -4.16 -6.80 3.77
CA PHE A 31 -4.80 -5.55 4.16
C PHE A 31 -6.12 -5.77 4.89
N VAL A 32 -6.92 -6.70 4.41
CA VAL A 32 -8.24 -6.96 4.98
C VAL A 32 -8.16 -7.90 6.18
N PHE A 33 -7.52 -9.06 5.99
CA PHE A 33 -7.54 -10.12 7.01
C PHE A 33 -6.59 -9.84 8.18
N ASP A 34 -5.44 -9.26 7.90
CA ASP A 34 -4.43 -9.04 8.93
C ASP A 34 -4.45 -7.62 9.50
N LEU A 35 -4.72 -6.64 8.65
CA LEU A 35 -4.68 -5.23 9.05
C LEU A 35 -6.06 -4.61 9.24
N GLY A 36 -7.11 -5.35 8.88
CA GLY A 36 -8.48 -4.91 9.12
C GLY A 36 -8.96 -3.75 8.26
N ALA A 37 -8.40 -3.59 7.06
CA ALA A 37 -8.83 -2.51 6.18
C ALA A 37 -10.24 -2.75 5.67
N GLU A 38 -11.08 -1.75 5.80
CA GLU A 38 -12.43 -1.78 5.24
C GLU A 38 -12.41 -1.27 3.80
N SER A 39 -13.53 -1.43 3.09
CA SER A 39 -13.61 -1.02 1.68
C SER A 39 -13.25 0.45 1.48
N THR A 40 -13.74 1.32 2.35
CA THR A 40 -13.44 2.75 2.27
C THR A 40 -11.96 3.01 2.51
N GLN A 41 -11.35 2.26 3.42
CA GLN A 41 -9.92 2.40 3.70
C GLN A 41 -9.08 1.90 2.55
N SER A 42 -9.53 0.85 1.85
CA SER A 42 -8.83 0.37 0.66
C SER A 42 -8.76 1.45 -0.41
N VAL A 43 -9.86 2.17 -0.64
CA VAL A 43 -9.89 3.28 -1.57
C VAL A 43 -8.96 4.40 -1.11
N GLN A 44 -8.97 4.69 0.19
CA GLN A 44 -8.08 5.70 0.76
C GLN A 44 -6.61 5.33 0.57
N LEU A 45 -6.29 4.05 0.73
CA LEU A 45 -4.92 3.57 0.52
C LEU A 45 -4.46 3.81 -0.91
N VAL A 46 -5.32 3.51 -1.89
CA VAL A 46 -4.99 3.74 -3.29
C VAL A 46 -4.68 5.21 -3.54
N GLY A 47 -5.55 6.10 -3.07
CA GLY A 47 -5.34 7.54 -3.23
C GLY A 47 -4.07 8.03 -2.53
N ALA A 48 -3.82 7.51 -1.34
CA ALA A 48 -2.65 7.90 -0.56
C ALA A 48 -1.36 7.42 -1.23
N PHE A 49 -1.35 6.23 -1.81
CA PHE A 49 -0.19 5.74 -2.56
C PHE A 49 0.06 6.60 -3.80
N GLU A 50 -1.00 6.96 -4.51
CA GLU A 50 -0.85 7.81 -5.70
C GLU A 50 -0.22 9.14 -5.33
N GLU A 51 -0.66 9.72 -4.21
CA GLU A 51 -0.12 10.98 -3.75
C GLU A 51 1.33 10.84 -3.27
N GLU A 52 1.62 9.80 -2.53
CA GLU A 52 2.95 9.56 -1.98
C GLU A 52 3.99 9.41 -3.08
N PHE A 53 3.65 8.71 -4.14
CA PHE A 53 4.60 8.37 -5.21
C PHE A 53 4.44 9.24 -6.47
N GLY A 54 3.43 10.09 -6.50
CA GLY A 54 3.18 10.95 -7.67
C GLY A 54 2.81 10.17 -8.92
N ILE A 55 2.02 9.13 -8.78
CA ILE A 55 1.62 8.25 -9.88
C ILE A 55 0.09 8.13 -9.94
N GLU A 56 -0.40 7.68 -11.08
CA GLU A 56 -1.81 7.30 -11.21
C GLU A 56 -1.88 5.81 -11.43
N MET A 57 -2.65 5.12 -10.59
CA MET A 57 -2.81 3.68 -10.66
C MET A 57 -4.20 3.34 -11.17
N GLU A 58 -4.33 2.25 -11.90
CA GLU A 58 -5.63 1.75 -12.28
C GLU A 58 -6.35 1.23 -11.04
N SER A 59 -7.53 1.79 -10.76
CA SER A 59 -8.25 1.51 -9.52
C SER A 59 -8.59 0.03 -9.33
N GLU A 60 -9.09 -0.63 -10.36
CA GLU A 60 -9.44 -2.04 -10.26
C GLU A 60 -8.24 -2.92 -9.94
N ALA A 61 -7.13 -2.69 -10.64
CA ALA A 61 -5.91 -3.45 -10.42
C ALA A 61 -5.36 -3.17 -9.02
N ALA A 62 -5.37 -1.90 -8.61
CA ALA A 62 -4.89 -1.51 -7.29
C ALA A 62 -5.72 -2.15 -6.18
N LEU A 63 -7.03 -2.20 -6.34
CA LEU A 63 -7.92 -2.77 -5.33
C LEU A 63 -7.85 -4.29 -5.27
N SER A 64 -7.29 -4.94 -6.29
CA SER A 64 -7.10 -6.38 -6.28
C SER A 64 -5.83 -6.82 -5.54
N VAL A 65 -4.97 -5.88 -5.19
CA VAL A 65 -3.78 -6.14 -4.39
C VAL A 65 -4.21 -6.53 -2.98
N GLN A 66 -3.68 -7.64 -2.48
CA GLN A 66 -4.12 -8.19 -1.20
C GLN A 66 -3.13 -8.00 -0.05
N THR A 67 -1.84 -8.06 -0.34
CA THR A 67 -0.81 -7.95 0.70
C THR A 67 0.03 -6.71 0.52
N VAL A 68 0.72 -6.33 1.60
CA VAL A 68 1.64 -5.19 1.55
C VAL A 68 2.75 -5.42 0.52
N GLY A 69 3.29 -6.65 0.47
CA GLY A 69 4.31 -6.99 -0.51
C GLY A 69 3.82 -6.88 -1.93
N ASP A 70 2.58 -7.31 -2.18
CA ASP A 70 1.96 -7.17 -3.50
C ASP A 70 1.81 -5.70 -3.87
N ALA A 71 1.49 -4.86 -2.90
CA ALA A 71 1.38 -3.42 -3.13
C ALA A 71 2.74 -2.82 -3.51
N VAL A 72 3.80 -3.24 -2.83
CA VAL A 72 5.15 -2.79 -3.16
C VAL A 72 5.50 -3.15 -4.60
N ASP A 73 5.25 -4.39 -4.98
CA ASP A 73 5.55 -4.86 -6.34
C ASP A 73 4.69 -4.13 -7.38
N PHE A 74 3.42 -3.92 -7.07
CA PHE A 74 2.50 -3.24 -7.97
C PHE A 74 2.95 -1.79 -8.21
N ILE A 75 3.29 -1.07 -7.15
CA ILE A 75 3.74 0.31 -7.24
C ILE A 75 5.08 0.39 -7.98
N ALA A 76 5.96 -0.57 -7.75
CA ALA A 76 7.27 -0.59 -8.41
C ALA A 76 7.15 -0.64 -9.93
N LYS A 77 6.05 -1.17 -10.47
CA LYS A 77 5.84 -1.21 -11.91
C LYS A 77 5.59 0.18 -12.50
N TYR A 78 5.07 1.10 -11.71
CA TYR A 78 4.80 2.48 -12.15
C TYR A 78 6.01 3.38 -11.99
N ILE A 79 6.94 2.99 -11.15
CA ILE A 79 8.15 3.78 -10.87
C ILE A 79 9.33 3.14 -11.57
N LYS A 80 10.03 3.90 -12.38
CA LYS A 80 11.16 3.36 -13.14
C LYS A 80 12.47 3.95 -12.70
#